data_c14aafb157fffe8d3ab06728921fad6c
#
_entry.id   c14aafb157fffe8d3ab06728921fad6c
#
_cell.length_a   1.000
_cell.length_b   1.000
_cell.length_c   1.000
_cell.angle_alpha   90.00
_cell.angle_beta   90.00
_cell.angle_gamma   90.00
#
_symmetry.space_group_name_H-M   'P 1'
#
loop_
_entity.id
_entity.type
_entity.pdbx_description
1 polymer ?
#
loop_
_entity_poly.entity_id
_entity_poly.type
_entity_poly.pdbx_seq_one_letter_code
_entity_poly.pdbx_strand_id
1 'polypeptide(L)'
;MYKWSIITLFLSSCSLLGCSFSNSATTVARTGTAGSTSGPHIIKMMQVTDTQGGGASFAYGAISGYAGASADIGHIGIPSNIEGYWSKGWDSFVKFYYLSAPIDSNLAKQKIETLRNYYKNHQTFNTSMHLIVDGPRVRLYYTMNCFSYRMDCSPKENADPNGWVIHQSNDATQLVLLFDGIGEASDTPFPGSPYDK
;
A
#
# COMPACT_ATOMS: atom_id res chain seq x y z
N MET A 1 -70.76 42.49 14.26
CA MET A 1 -70.46 41.19 13.64
C MET A 1 -68.98 41.17 13.18
N TYR A 2 -68.08 40.68 14.00
CA TYR A 2 -66.66 40.59 13.65
C TYR A 2 -66.36 39.16 13.23
N LYS A 3 -65.89 38.95 11.97
CA LYS A 3 -65.39 37.67 11.45
C LYS A 3 -63.92 37.59 11.77
N TRP A 4 -63.50 36.61 12.56
CA TRP A 4 -62.14 36.25 12.79
C TRP A 4 -61.70 35.26 11.72
N SER A 5 -60.74 35.67 10.93
CA SER A 5 -60.02 34.77 10.00
C SER A 5 -58.84 34.14 10.73
N ILE A 6 -58.87 32.83 10.85
CA ILE A 6 -57.79 32.04 11.40
C ILE A 6 -56.76 31.80 10.26
N ILE A 7 -55.59 32.40 10.37
CA ILE A 7 -54.46 32.14 9.50
C ILE A 7 -53.69 30.93 10.06
N THR A 8 -53.79 29.81 9.37
CA THR A 8 -53.04 28.59 9.70
C THR A 8 -51.64 28.73 9.12
N LEU A 9 -50.65 28.92 10.00
CA LEU A 9 -49.25 28.93 9.64
C LEU A 9 -48.76 27.47 9.46
N PHE A 10 -48.51 27.05 8.24
CA PHE A 10 -47.78 25.81 7.95
C PHE A 10 -46.30 26.03 8.20
N LEU A 11 -45.77 25.52 9.31
CA LEU A 11 -44.34 25.37 9.53
C LEU A 11 -43.86 24.16 8.71
N SER A 12 -43.24 24.46 7.58
CA SER A 12 -42.47 23.48 6.80
C SER A 12 -41.18 23.15 7.54
N SER A 13 -41.12 22.00 8.22
CA SER A 13 -39.91 21.47 8.82
C SER A 13 -39.01 20.92 7.73
N CYS A 14 -38.05 21.72 7.28
CA CYS A 14 -36.93 21.25 6.46
C CYS A 14 -36.04 20.36 7.30
N SER A 15 -36.19 19.05 7.11
CA SER A 15 -35.29 18.03 7.66
C SER A 15 -33.95 18.09 6.91
N LEU A 16 -32.97 18.83 7.44
CA LEU A 16 -31.59 18.78 7.00
C LEU A 16 -30.93 17.52 7.55
N LEU A 17 -31.19 16.36 6.95
CA LEU A 17 -30.43 15.13 7.13
C LEU A 17 -29.49 14.98 5.94
N GLY A 18 -28.44 15.75 5.95
CA GLY A 18 -27.34 15.66 5.01
C GLY A 18 -26.01 15.63 5.75
N CYS A 19 -25.82 14.73 6.70
CA CYS A 19 -24.48 14.38 7.15
C CYS A 19 -23.81 13.54 6.07
N SER A 20 -23.22 14.21 5.09
CA SER A 20 -22.18 13.61 4.26
C SER A 20 -21.00 13.34 5.18
N PHE A 21 -20.89 12.14 5.72
CA PHE A 21 -19.63 11.65 6.24
C PHE A 21 -18.69 11.54 5.04
N SER A 22 -17.91 12.57 4.78
CA SER A 22 -16.73 12.44 3.97
C SER A 22 -15.81 11.48 4.73
N ASN A 23 -15.81 10.20 4.34
CA ASN A 23 -14.75 9.28 4.73
C ASN A 23 -13.48 9.86 4.14
N SER A 24 -12.75 10.67 4.93
CA SER A 24 -11.41 11.06 4.56
C SER A 24 -10.61 9.77 4.45
N ALA A 25 -10.11 9.51 3.24
CA ALA A 25 -9.32 8.33 2.96
C ALA A 25 -8.22 8.21 4.00
N THR A 26 -8.26 7.15 4.80
CA THR A 26 -7.28 6.94 5.87
C THR A 26 -5.98 6.45 5.24
N THR A 27 -5.14 7.40 4.84
CA THR A 27 -3.78 7.11 4.39
C THR A 27 -2.98 6.43 5.49
N VAL A 28 -2.37 5.28 5.18
CA VAL A 28 -1.56 4.54 6.15
C VAL A 28 -0.07 4.62 5.84
N ALA A 29 0.32 4.84 4.59
CA ALA A 29 1.71 4.91 4.18
C ALA A 29 1.91 5.80 2.95
N ARG A 30 3.16 6.25 2.76
CA ARG A 30 3.63 6.75 1.47
C ARG A 30 3.88 5.58 0.53
N THR A 31 3.73 5.83 -0.76
CA THR A 31 4.13 4.86 -1.78
C THR A 31 5.64 4.97 -1.96
N GLY A 32 6.36 3.91 -1.61
CA GLY A 32 7.79 3.78 -1.85
C GLY A 32 8.08 3.27 -3.26
N THR A 33 9.34 2.91 -3.49
CA THR A 33 9.79 2.36 -4.77
C THR A 33 9.59 0.85 -4.83
N ALA A 34 9.68 0.30 -6.04
CA ALA A 34 9.89 -1.12 -6.24
C ALA A 34 11.39 -1.44 -6.33
N GLY A 35 11.74 -2.65 -5.95
CA GLY A 35 13.10 -3.19 -6.03
C GLY A 35 13.13 -4.65 -6.43
N SER A 36 14.32 -5.21 -6.60
CA SER A 36 14.55 -6.63 -6.88
C SER A 36 15.84 -7.10 -6.24
N THR A 37 15.82 -8.27 -5.64
CA THR A 37 17.02 -8.94 -5.09
C THR A 37 17.64 -9.94 -6.08
N SER A 38 16.93 -10.28 -7.16
CA SER A 38 17.37 -11.24 -8.18
C SER A 38 17.88 -10.59 -9.49
N GLY A 39 18.32 -9.33 -9.40
CA GLY A 39 18.80 -8.54 -10.53
C GLY A 39 17.71 -7.69 -11.20
N PRO A 40 18.06 -6.94 -12.25
CA PRO A 40 17.15 -5.94 -12.80
C PRO A 40 15.91 -6.58 -13.44
N HIS A 41 14.77 -5.94 -13.18
CA HIS A 41 13.49 -6.19 -13.81
C HIS A 41 12.98 -4.89 -14.43
N ILE A 42 12.15 -4.99 -15.45
CA ILE A 42 11.46 -3.86 -16.05
C ILE A 42 10.00 -3.93 -15.63
N ILE A 43 9.53 -2.96 -14.85
CA ILE A 43 8.12 -2.84 -14.49
C ILE A 43 7.48 -1.84 -15.46
N LYS A 44 6.44 -2.28 -16.18
CA LYS A 44 5.63 -1.42 -17.04
C LYS A 44 4.36 -0.94 -16.37
N MET A 45 3.81 -1.76 -15.50
CA MET A 45 2.66 -1.44 -14.68
C MET A 45 2.74 -2.26 -13.39
N MET A 46 2.56 -1.60 -12.26
CA MET A 46 2.36 -2.27 -10.97
C MET A 46 1.52 -1.34 -10.11
N GLN A 47 0.31 -1.78 -9.81
CA GLN A 47 -0.68 -1.01 -9.06
C GLN A 47 -1.13 -1.79 -7.84
N VAL A 48 -1.29 -1.09 -6.74
CA VAL A 48 -1.95 -1.59 -5.53
C VAL A 48 -3.15 -0.71 -5.28
N THR A 49 -4.34 -1.29 -5.21
CA THR A 49 -5.55 -0.59 -4.79
C THR A 49 -5.78 -0.78 -3.31
N ASP A 50 -6.43 0.18 -2.68
CA ASP A 50 -6.78 0.10 -1.27
C ASP A 50 -8.28 -0.17 -1.05
N THR A 51 -8.65 -0.38 0.21
CA THR A 51 -10.03 -0.69 0.61
C THR A 51 -11.02 0.45 0.41
N GLN A 52 -10.56 1.64 0.02
CA GLN A 52 -11.38 2.83 -0.18
C GLN A 52 -11.53 3.19 -1.66
N GLY A 53 -10.98 2.35 -2.55
CA GLY A 53 -10.99 2.58 -3.99
C GLY A 53 -9.91 3.55 -4.46
N GLY A 54 -9.00 3.97 -3.58
CA GLY A 54 -7.75 4.62 -3.91
C GLY A 54 -6.70 3.62 -4.34
N GLY A 55 -5.49 4.10 -4.59
CA GLY A 55 -4.38 3.21 -4.92
C GLY A 55 -3.12 3.96 -5.30
N ALA A 56 -2.07 3.20 -5.52
CA ALA A 56 -0.77 3.72 -5.89
C ALA A 56 -0.12 2.86 -6.97
N SER A 57 0.63 3.51 -7.86
CA SER A 57 1.48 2.85 -8.84
C SER A 57 2.91 2.79 -8.31
N PHE A 58 3.54 1.64 -8.46
CA PHE A 58 4.94 1.43 -8.09
C PHE A 58 5.81 1.39 -9.33
N ALA A 59 6.86 2.16 -9.33
CA ALA A 59 8.00 2.17 -10.24
C ALA A 59 7.73 2.07 -11.75
N TYR A 60 8.61 2.74 -12.47
CA TYR A 60 8.75 2.63 -13.92
C TYR A 60 10.20 2.34 -14.26
N GLY A 61 10.41 1.54 -15.31
CA GLY A 61 11.74 1.24 -15.84
C GLY A 61 12.47 0.11 -15.12
N ALA A 62 13.78 0.05 -15.32
CA ALA A 62 14.60 -1.01 -14.76
C ALA A 62 14.82 -0.80 -13.27
N ILE A 63 14.64 -1.86 -12.49
CA ILE A 63 14.84 -1.88 -11.05
C ILE A 63 15.83 -2.97 -10.66
N SER A 64 16.69 -2.67 -9.68
CA SER A 64 17.59 -3.63 -9.05
C SER A 64 17.88 -3.21 -7.61
N GLY A 65 18.21 -4.18 -6.75
CA GLY A 65 18.45 -3.97 -5.33
C GLY A 65 17.17 -3.85 -4.51
N TYR A 66 17.31 -3.52 -3.25
CA TYR A 66 16.17 -3.28 -2.36
C TYR A 66 15.51 -1.94 -2.67
N ALA A 67 14.21 -1.90 -2.52
CA ALA A 67 13.46 -0.66 -2.65
C ALA A 67 13.91 0.35 -1.58
N GLY A 68 14.35 1.51 -2.03
CA GLY A 68 14.71 2.61 -1.12
C GLY A 68 13.48 3.36 -0.62
N ALA A 69 13.60 3.98 0.54
CA ALA A 69 12.50 4.70 1.19
C ALA A 69 12.14 6.06 0.55
N SER A 70 12.78 6.45 -0.54
CA SER A 70 12.92 7.86 -0.91
C SER A 70 11.93 8.40 -1.92
N ALA A 71 11.11 7.59 -2.57
CA ALA A 71 10.14 8.10 -3.54
C ALA A 71 8.80 8.35 -2.87
N ASP A 72 8.46 9.62 -2.66
CA ASP A 72 7.12 10.05 -2.28
C ASP A 72 6.30 10.27 -3.56
N ILE A 73 5.84 9.19 -4.15
CA ILE A 73 5.03 9.19 -5.38
C ILE A 73 3.53 9.08 -5.11
N GLY A 74 3.12 9.19 -3.87
CA GLY A 74 1.73 9.16 -3.45
C GLY A 74 1.53 8.51 -2.09
N HIS A 75 0.27 8.36 -1.74
CA HIS A 75 -0.17 7.80 -0.48
C HIS A 75 -1.18 6.70 -0.74
N ILE A 76 -1.19 5.70 0.12
CA ILE A 76 -2.07 4.54 0.01
C ILE A 76 -2.70 4.19 1.35
N GLY A 77 -3.94 3.72 1.31
CA GLY A 77 -4.65 3.14 2.45
C GLY A 77 -4.28 1.68 2.71
N ILE A 78 -5.19 0.93 3.35
CA ILE A 78 -5.02 -0.51 3.56
C ILE A 78 -5.14 -1.21 2.20
N PRO A 79 -4.12 -1.99 1.75
CA PRO A 79 -4.16 -2.61 0.43
C PRO A 79 -5.24 -3.70 0.35
N SER A 80 -5.87 -3.80 -0.81
CA SER A 80 -6.95 -4.77 -1.10
C SER A 80 -6.71 -5.61 -2.34
N ASN A 81 -5.97 -5.09 -3.31
CA ASN A 81 -5.63 -5.82 -4.52
C ASN A 81 -4.28 -5.35 -5.07
N ILE A 82 -3.60 -6.23 -5.79
CA ILE A 82 -2.38 -5.93 -6.53
C ILE A 82 -2.48 -6.45 -7.95
N GLU A 83 -2.06 -5.63 -8.91
CA GLU A 83 -2.02 -6.01 -10.32
C GLU A 83 -0.78 -5.42 -10.98
N GLY A 84 -0.14 -6.19 -11.86
CA GLY A 84 1.03 -5.69 -12.57
C GLY A 84 1.55 -6.55 -13.68
N TYR A 85 2.33 -5.89 -14.53
CA TYR A 85 3.08 -6.47 -15.62
C TYR A 85 4.54 -6.07 -15.51
N TRP A 86 5.43 -7.06 -15.53
CA TRP A 86 6.87 -6.84 -15.48
C TRP A 86 7.61 -7.87 -16.34
N SER A 87 8.87 -7.61 -16.59
CA SER A 87 9.73 -8.54 -17.35
C SER A 87 11.12 -8.63 -16.74
N LYS A 88 11.81 -9.68 -17.06
CA LYS A 88 13.23 -9.91 -16.74
C LYS A 88 13.94 -10.45 -17.96
N GLY A 89 15.18 -9.98 -18.17
CA GLY A 89 16.02 -10.41 -19.31
C GLY A 89 16.11 -9.36 -20.40
N TRP A 90 16.89 -9.67 -21.42
CA TRP A 90 17.25 -8.79 -22.53
C TRP A 90 17.13 -9.56 -23.85
N ASP A 91 16.78 -8.86 -24.90
CA ASP A 91 16.65 -9.39 -26.27
C ASP A 91 15.74 -10.62 -26.37
N SER A 92 16.25 -11.73 -26.91
CA SER A 92 15.50 -12.98 -27.12
C SER A 92 15.28 -13.81 -25.85
N PHE A 93 15.85 -13.41 -24.72
CA PHE A 93 15.73 -14.13 -23.45
C PHE A 93 14.83 -13.41 -22.43
N VAL A 94 13.86 -12.62 -22.89
CA VAL A 94 12.94 -11.93 -22.04
C VAL A 94 11.85 -12.86 -21.55
N LYS A 95 11.65 -12.90 -20.23
CA LYS A 95 10.46 -13.48 -19.61
C LYS A 95 9.52 -12.38 -19.19
N PHE A 96 8.25 -12.54 -19.51
CA PHE A 96 7.17 -11.65 -19.13
C PHE A 96 6.39 -12.25 -17.97
N TYR A 97 5.94 -11.41 -17.09
CA TYR A 97 5.19 -11.81 -15.91
C TYR A 97 3.93 -10.95 -15.76
N TYR A 98 2.89 -11.58 -15.23
CA TYR A 98 1.63 -10.93 -14.90
C TYR A 98 1.12 -11.43 -13.56
N LEU A 99 0.54 -10.55 -12.77
CA LEU A 99 -0.15 -10.88 -11.53
C LEU A 99 -1.39 -9.99 -11.42
N SER A 100 -2.51 -10.60 -11.06
CA SER A 100 -3.67 -9.92 -10.50
C SER A 100 -4.19 -10.76 -9.35
N ALA A 101 -4.14 -10.21 -8.12
CA ALA A 101 -4.48 -10.98 -6.93
C ALA A 101 -5.10 -10.10 -5.83
N PRO A 102 -6.07 -10.62 -5.09
CA PRO A 102 -6.57 -9.96 -3.89
C PRO A 102 -5.52 -10.02 -2.78
N ILE A 103 -5.54 -9.00 -1.92
CA ILE A 103 -4.77 -8.94 -0.67
C ILE A 103 -5.76 -9.08 0.49
N ASP A 104 -5.44 -9.94 1.46
CA ASP A 104 -6.22 -10.01 2.70
C ASP A 104 -6.08 -8.69 3.48
N SER A 105 -7.00 -7.79 3.25
CA SER A 105 -6.99 -6.45 3.84
C SER A 105 -7.13 -6.47 5.36
N ASN A 106 -7.81 -7.47 5.93
CA ASN A 106 -7.94 -7.58 7.38
C ASN A 106 -6.61 -7.98 8.01
N LEU A 107 -5.93 -8.97 7.43
CA LEU A 107 -4.61 -9.39 7.88
C LEU A 107 -3.57 -8.27 7.64
N ALA A 108 -3.63 -7.61 6.48
CA ALA A 108 -2.75 -6.47 6.17
C ALA A 108 -2.93 -5.34 7.20
N LYS A 109 -4.17 -5.00 7.56
CA LYS A 109 -4.48 -4.01 8.60
C LYS A 109 -3.88 -4.40 9.95
N GLN A 110 -4.08 -5.66 10.39
CA GLN A 110 -3.52 -6.13 11.66
C GLN A 110 -1.99 -6.03 11.69
N LYS A 111 -1.31 -6.44 10.62
CA LYS A 111 0.15 -6.34 10.50
C LYS A 111 0.64 -4.88 10.53
N ILE A 112 -0.03 -3.99 9.82
CA ILE A 112 0.27 -2.55 9.84
C ILE A 112 0.10 -1.98 11.25
N GLU A 113 -0.99 -2.31 11.93
CA GLU A 113 -1.25 -1.85 13.29
C GLU A 113 -0.22 -2.41 14.29
N THR A 114 0.18 -3.68 14.15
CA THR A 114 1.26 -4.28 14.95
C THR A 114 2.54 -3.48 14.81
N LEU A 115 2.97 -3.18 13.58
CA LEU A 115 4.19 -2.42 13.36
C LEU A 115 4.07 -0.96 13.84
N ARG A 116 2.92 -0.32 13.65
CA ARG A 116 2.67 1.04 14.13
C ARG A 116 2.74 1.17 15.65
N ASN A 117 2.38 0.11 16.35
CA ASN A 117 2.39 0.05 17.82
C ASN A 117 3.67 -0.57 18.40
N TYR A 118 4.65 -0.89 17.56
CA TYR A 118 5.81 -1.69 17.92
C TYR A 118 6.73 -1.00 18.94
N TYR A 119 7.02 0.28 18.77
CA TYR A 119 7.99 1.01 19.61
C TYR A 119 7.37 1.65 20.84
N LYS A 120 8.18 1.78 21.92
CA LYS A 120 7.74 2.37 23.19
C LYS A 120 7.39 3.84 23.07
N ASN A 121 8.28 4.62 22.47
CA ASN A 121 8.12 6.06 22.30
C ASN A 121 7.86 6.38 20.84
N HIS A 122 6.58 6.48 20.52
CA HIS A 122 6.11 6.73 19.17
C HIS A 122 5.86 8.22 18.97
N GLN A 123 6.71 8.88 18.20
CA GLN A 123 6.38 10.14 17.53
C GLN A 123 6.45 9.88 16.01
N THR A 124 6.12 10.80 15.18
CA THR A 124 5.96 10.66 13.72
C THR A 124 7.04 9.79 13.04
N PHE A 125 6.69 8.58 12.61
CA PHE A 125 7.56 7.74 11.80
C PHE A 125 7.31 7.96 10.32
N ASN A 126 8.35 7.85 9.50
CA ASN A 126 8.20 7.69 8.07
C ASN A 126 7.74 6.26 7.79
N THR A 127 6.51 6.16 7.29
CA THR A 127 5.93 4.88 6.87
C THR A 127 5.82 4.82 5.36
N SER A 128 6.21 3.69 4.77
CA SER A 128 6.16 3.51 3.33
C SER A 128 5.72 2.09 2.98
N MET A 129 5.09 1.94 1.82
CA MET A 129 4.92 0.64 1.20
C MET A 129 5.97 0.43 0.13
N HIS A 130 6.63 -0.71 0.15
CA HIS A 130 7.67 -1.12 -0.78
C HIS A 130 7.30 -2.42 -1.46
N LEU A 131 7.69 -2.53 -2.71
CA LEU A 131 7.43 -3.70 -3.51
C LEU A 131 8.75 -4.35 -3.95
N ILE A 132 8.85 -5.65 -3.80
CA ILE A 132 10.00 -6.45 -4.27
C ILE A 132 9.51 -7.43 -5.31
N VAL A 133 10.19 -7.43 -6.46
CA VAL A 133 9.90 -8.30 -7.60
C VAL A 133 11.11 -9.20 -7.85
N ASP A 134 10.94 -10.51 -7.76
CA ASP A 134 12.01 -11.48 -7.97
C ASP A 134 11.54 -12.62 -8.90
N GLY A 135 11.85 -12.53 -10.18
CA GLY A 135 11.27 -13.40 -11.20
C GLY A 135 9.75 -13.27 -11.20
N PRO A 136 9.00 -14.35 -11.06
CA PRO A 136 7.53 -14.31 -11.00
C PRO A 136 6.99 -13.87 -9.62
N ARG A 137 7.82 -13.82 -8.58
CA ARG A 137 7.38 -13.53 -7.20
C ARG A 137 7.27 -12.03 -6.97
N VAL A 138 6.18 -11.61 -6.35
CA VAL A 138 5.93 -10.23 -5.92
C VAL A 138 5.64 -10.21 -4.43
N ARG A 139 6.31 -9.33 -3.70
CA ARG A 139 6.12 -9.13 -2.26
C ARG A 139 5.85 -7.66 -1.98
N LEU A 140 4.79 -7.38 -1.24
CA LEU A 140 4.46 -6.04 -0.76
C LEU A 140 4.76 -5.95 0.72
N TYR A 141 5.54 -4.95 1.11
CA TYR A 141 5.91 -4.68 2.49
C TYR A 141 5.39 -3.32 2.94
N TYR A 142 4.98 -3.26 4.17
CA TYR A 142 4.84 -2.00 4.90
C TYR A 142 6.06 -1.83 5.80
N THR A 143 6.68 -0.66 5.72
CA THR A 143 7.91 -0.33 6.45
C THR A 143 7.71 0.86 7.37
N MET A 144 8.43 0.87 8.47
CA MET A 144 8.47 1.97 9.40
C MET A 144 9.92 2.23 9.85
N ASN A 145 10.40 3.46 9.61
CA ASN A 145 11.74 3.87 10.00
C ASN A 145 11.69 4.52 11.38
N CYS A 146 12.48 4.01 12.30
CA CYS A 146 12.73 4.65 13.58
C CYS A 146 14.08 5.34 13.57
N PHE A 147 14.10 6.62 13.89
CA PHE A 147 15.35 7.40 13.96
C PHE A 147 15.93 7.37 15.38
N SER A 148 16.81 6.41 15.66
CA SER A 148 17.38 6.15 16.99
C SER A 148 18.12 7.35 17.62
N TYR A 149 18.60 8.28 16.81
CA TYR A 149 19.22 9.52 17.29
C TYR A 149 18.23 10.55 17.84
N ARG A 150 16.93 10.32 17.65
CA ARG A 150 15.85 11.21 18.11
C ARG A 150 14.83 10.52 19.02
N MET A 151 14.79 9.19 19.01
CA MET A 151 13.72 8.42 19.62
C MET A 151 14.25 7.12 20.23
N ASP A 152 13.55 6.63 21.25
CA ASP A 152 13.75 5.27 21.75
C ASP A 152 13.11 4.27 20.79
N CYS A 153 13.93 3.60 20.00
CA CYS A 153 13.54 2.56 19.06
C CYS A 153 13.41 1.17 19.73
N SER A 154 13.35 1.11 21.04
CA SER A 154 13.12 -0.15 21.74
C SER A 154 11.68 -0.63 21.51
N PRO A 155 11.46 -1.93 21.24
CA PRO A 155 10.13 -2.48 21.14
C PRO A 155 9.41 -2.44 22.49
N LYS A 156 8.09 -2.33 22.46
CA LYS A 156 7.25 -2.57 23.64
C LYS A 156 7.33 -4.04 24.02
N GLU A 157 7.05 -4.33 25.28
CA GLU A 157 6.82 -5.71 25.69
C GLU A 157 5.64 -6.31 24.91
N ASN A 158 5.82 -7.52 24.40
CA ASN A 158 4.84 -8.21 23.56
C ASN A 158 4.36 -7.39 22.34
N ALA A 159 5.22 -6.57 21.76
CA ALA A 159 4.88 -5.71 20.62
C ALA A 159 4.52 -6.50 19.35
N ASP A 160 5.01 -7.73 19.22
CA ASP A 160 4.79 -8.60 18.06
C ASP A 160 4.48 -10.02 18.49
N PRO A 161 3.28 -10.29 19.04
CA PRO A 161 2.93 -11.61 19.55
C PRO A 161 2.81 -12.67 18.45
N ASN A 162 2.69 -12.25 17.19
CA ASN A 162 2.55 -13.14 16.05
C ASN A 162 3.85 -13.37 15.26
N GLY A 163 4.93 -12.68 15.61
CA GLY A 163 6.21 -12.79 14.91
C GLY A 163 6.16 -12.25 13.47
N TRP A 164 5.39 -11.21 13.21
CA TRP A 164 5.24 -10.62 11.88
C TRP A 164 6.31 -9.59 11.54
N VAL A 165 6.94 -9.00 12.55
CA VAL A 165 7.91 -7.93 12.35
C VAL A 165 9.25 -8.51 11.92
N ILE A 166 9.71 -8.06 10.77
CA ILE A 166 10.99 -8.42 10.20
C ILE A 166 11.99 -7.28 10.44
N HIS A 167 13.14 -7.60 11.03
CA HIS A 167 14.21 -6.66 11.28
C HIS A 167 15.17 -6.62 10.10
N GLN A 168 15.50 -5.43 9.64
CA GLN A 168 16.57 -5.25 8.67
C GLN A 168 17.91 -5.06 9.40
N SER A 169 18.96 -5.69 8.86
CA SER A 169 20.28 -5.78 9.52
C SER A 169 21.01 -4.44 9.64
N ASN A 170 20.62 -3.43 8.88
CA ASN A 170 21.41 -2.20 8.73
C ASN A 170 20.76 -0.95 9.29
N ASP A 171 19.48 -1.02 9.74
CA ASP A 171 18.72 0.17 10.08
C ASP A 171 17.72 -0.06 11.20
N ALA A 172 17.37 1.04 11.84
CA ALA A 172 16.20 1.14 12.67
C ALA A 172 14.87 0.99 11.87
N THR A 173 14.93 0.35 10.70
CA THR A 173 13.76 0.08 9.85
C THR A 173 13.22 -1.30 10.14
N GLN A 174 11.97 -1.33 10.53
CA GLN A 174 11.19 -2.56 10.70
C GLN A 174 10.18 -2.66 9.56
N LEU A 175 9.82 -3.88 9.20
CA LEU A 175 8.84 -4.12 8.16
C LEU A 175 7.93 -5.30 8.46
N VAL A 176 6.77 -5.32 7.84
CA VAL A 176 5.85 -6.46 7.82
C VAL A 176 5.48 -6.81 6.38
N LEU A 177 5.38 -8.09 6.10
CA LEU A 177 4.98 -8.60 4.79
C LEU A 177 3.46 -8.59 4.68
N LEU A 178 2.92 -7.77 3.76
CA LEU A 178 1.47 -7.64 3.54
C LEU A 178 0.95 -8.62 2.48
N PHE A 179 1.77 -8.88 1.46
CA PHE A 179 1.43 -9.78 0.36
C PHE A 179 2.67 -10.51 -0.14
N ASP A 180 2.48 -11.76 -0.52
CA ASP A 180 3.49 -12.61 -1.15
C ASP A 180 2.77 -13.49 -2.18
N GLY A 181 3.03 -13.25 -3.45
CA GLY A 181 2.35 -13.94 -4.54
C GLY A 181 3.28 -14.30 -5.69
N ILE A 182 2.85 -15.26 -6.47
CA ILE A 182 3.54 -15.72 -7.68
C ILE A 182 2.68 -15.37 -8.88
N GLY A 183 3.22 -14.58 -9.80
CA GLY A 183 2.60 -14.26 -11.06
C GLY A 183 2.78 -15.35 -12.10
N GLU A 184 1.97 -15.28 -13.14
CA GLU A 184 2.12 -16.09 -14.34
C GLU A 184 3.39 -15.69 -15.11
N ALA A 185 4.05 -16.65 -15.76
CA ALA A 185 5.23 -16.42 -16.57
C ALA A 185 4.98 -16.82 -18.01
N SER A 186 5.49 -16.04 -18.97
CA SER A 186 5.36 -16.26 -20.39
C SER A 186 6.65 -15.88 -21.14
N ASP A 187 6.90 -16.56 -22.27
CA ASP A 187 7.97 -16.22 -23.19
C ASP A 187 7.56 -15.12 -24.19
N THR A 188 6.26 -14.80 -24.23
CA THR A 188 5.68 -13.75 -25.06
C THR A 188 4.91 -12.77 -24.19
N PRO A 189 4.76 -11.50 -24.63
CA PRO A 189 3.90 -10.56 -23.95
C PRO A 189 2.49 -11.09 -23.72
N PHE A 190 1.92 -10.79 -22.56
CA PHE A 190 0.51 -11.09 -22.31
C PHE A 190 -0.38 -10.19 -23.19
N PRO A 191 -1.44 -10.76 -23.80
CA PRO A 191 -2.37 -9.98 -24.63
C PRO A 191 -2.94 -8.76 -23.89
N GLY A 192 -2.92 -7.60 -24.54
CA GLY A 192 -3.39 -6.35 -23.95
C GLY A 192 -2.46 -5.75 -22.87
N SER A 193 -1.31 -6.36 -22.60
CA SER A 193 -0.33 -5.80 -21.67
C SER A 193 0.39 -4.58 -22.26
N PRO A 194 1.05 -3.75 -21.43
CA PRO A 194 1.90 -2.65 -21.92
C PRO A 194 3.12 -3.10 -22.75
N TYR A 195 3.37 -4.40 -22.84
CA TYR A 195 4.40 -5.01 -23.69
C TYR A 195 3.85 -5.50 -25.04
N ASP A 196 2.53 -5.69 -25.13
CA ASP A 196 1.84 -6.14 -26.35
C ASP A 196 1.65 -4.93 -27.28
N LYS A 197 2.45 -4.87 -28.36
CA LYS A 197 2.49 -3.78 -29.34
C LYS A 197 2.25 -4.31 -30.74
#